data_1ad332726123f2f6ae6ae248956e4324
#
_entry.id   1ad332726123f2f6ae6ae248956e4324
#
_cell.length_a   1.000
_cell.length_b   1.000
_cell.length_c   1.000
_cell.angle_alpha   90.00
_cell.angle_beta   90.00
_cell.angle_gamma   90.00
#
_symmetry.space_group_name_H-M   'P 1'
#
loop_
_entity.id
_entity.type
_entity.pdbx_description
1 polymer ?
#
loop_
_entity_poly.entity_id
_entity_poly.type
_entity_poly.pdbx_seq_one_letter_code
_entity_poly.pdbx_strand_id
1 'polypeptide(L)'
;LGFATPSFIPKVAHVHCQGTVDHTKKRYEYRGTMSCNAAQNLFSGPNSCTYGCMGYGDCAVACPYDAIYMANGIAHVDSSKCTACGICVKTCPKYLIEIIPKHSNAYSVKCKNKWPGGQTRKNCTIGCIGCQKCFKTCQYGAITMDGPLAIIDQDKCTHCGECEIVCPTGAIVNGLMLGQDDNDQPKTTGTPRKAALKQEA
;
A
#
# COMPACT_ATOMS: atom_id res chain seq x y z
N LEU A 1 -23.03 -8.50 -37.29
CA LEU A 1 -21.86 -9.05 -36.60
C LEU A 1 -21.72 -8.35 -35.25
N GLY A 2 -22.34 -8.90 -34.18
CA GLY A 2 -22.20 -8.40 -32.82
C GLY A 2 -20.89 -8.87 -32.22
N PHE A 3 -19.84 -8.07 -32.29
CA PHE A 3 -18.66 -8.28 -31.46
C PHE A 3 -19.01 -7.87 -30.02
N ALA A 4 -19.04 -8.84 -29.10
CA ALA A 4 -19.06 -8.55 -27.68
C ALA A 4 -17.75 -7.81 -27.33
N THR A 5 -17.88 -6.51 -27.02
CA THR A 5 -16.74 -5.74 -26.50
C THR A 5 -16.32 -6.38 -25.18
N PRO A 6 -15.03 -6.79 -25.02
CA PRO A 6 -14.55 -7.29 -23.74
C PRO A 6 -14.78 -6.22 -22.67
N SER A 7 -15.39 -6.59 -21.56
CA SER A 7 -15.61 -5.68 -20.43
C SER A 7 -14.25 -5.19 -19.92
N PHE A 8 -13.92 -3.93 -20.21
CA PHE A 8 -12.68 -3.32 -19.76
C PHE A 8 -12.81 -3.02 -18.26
N ILE A 9 -12.07 -3.76 -17.44
CA ILE A 9 -11.96 -3.47 -16.01
C ILE A 9 -10.82 -2.46 -15.85
N PRO A 10 -11.11 -1.22 -15.41
CA PRO A 10 -10.07 -0.23 -15.16
C PRO A 10 -9.11 -0.73 -14.08
N LYS A 11 -7.86 -0.28 -14.13
CA LYS A 11 -6.84 -0.64 -13.13
C LYS A 11 -6.41 0.59 -12.33
N VAL A 12 -5.88 0.35 -11.14
CA VAL A 12 -5.43 1.39 -10.21
C VAL A 12 -4.17 0.94 -9.48
N ALA A 13 -3.30 1.88 -9.14
CA ALA A 13 -2.18 1.61 -8.24
C ALA A 13 -2.70 1.40 -6.82
N HIS A 14 -2.18 0.39 -6.15
CA HIS A 14 -2.54 0.02 -4.79
C HIS A 14 -1.29 -0.09 -3.91
N VAL A 15 -1.34 0.50 -2.72
CA VAL A 15 -0.22 0.47 -1.76
C VAL A 15 -0.47 -0.60 -0.70
N HIS A 16 0.37 -1.62 -0.65
CA HIS A 16 0.30 -2.72 0.31
C HIS A 16 0.97 -2.35 1.64
N CYS A 17 0.55 -1.24 2.24
CA CYS A 17 0.97 -0.84 3.57
C CYS A 17 -0.09 0.08 4.19
N GLN A 18 -0.42 -0.17 5.45
CA GLN A 18 -1.24 0.68 6.29
C GLN A 18 -0.59 0.94 7.67
N GLY A 19 0.73 0.64 7.76
CA GLY A 19 1.52 0.88 8.96
C GLY A 19 1.84 2.36 9.12
N THR A 20 0.86 3.15 9.57
CA THR A 20 1.01 4.57 9.88
C THR A 20 1.95 4.78 11.08
N VAL A 21 2.18 6.03 11.43
CA VAL A 21 2.98 6.42 12.61
C VAL A 21 2.45 5.86 13.93
N ASP A 22 1.15 5.54 14.00
CA ASP A 22 0.50 4.95 15.17
C ASP A 22 0.74 3.44 15.27
N HIS A 23 1.04 2.79 14.16
CA HIS A 23 1.16 1.32 14.05
C HIS A 23 2.60 0.83 13.96
N THR A 24 3.55 1.69 13.58
CA THR A 24 4.97 1.34 13.50
C THR A 24 5.84 2.45 14.09
N LYS A 25 6.89 2.06 14.83
CA LYS A 25 7.81 3.00 15.47
C LYS A 25 9.02 3.26 14.58
N LYS A 26 9.65 4.42 14.76
CA LYS A 26 10.99 4.66 14.20
C LYS A 26 12.05 3.99 15.08
N ARG A 27 13.05 3.36 14.46
CA ARG A 27 14.23 2.79 15.12
C ARG A 27 15.31 3.83 15.38
N TYR A 28 15.38 4.82 14.48
CA TYR A 28 16.33 5.94 14.56
C TYR A 28 15.78 7.14 13.80
N GLU A 29 16.33 8.31 14.07
CA GLU A 29 16.04 9.53 13.31
C GLU A 29 16.94 9.58 12.07
N TYR A 30 16.34 9.60 10.89
CA TYR A 30 17.04 9.73 9.64
C TYR A 30 17.24 11.21 9.28
N ARG A 31 18.50 11.61 9.14
CA ARG A 31 18.91 13.02 8.83
C ARG A 31 19.57 13.17 7.46
N GLY A 32 19.40 12.21 6.57
CA GLY A 32 19.91 12.27 5.19
C GLY A 32 18.92 12.91 4.22
N THR A 33 19.18 12.73 2.92
CA THR A 33 18.26 13.14 1.85
C THR A 33 16.88 12.52 2.04
N MET A 34 15.84 13.34 2.10
CA MET A 34 14.45 12.91 2.35
C MET A 34 13.86 12.21 1.12
N SER A 35 14.39 11.05 0.81
CA SER A 35 14.01 10.17 -0.30
C SER A 35 13.92 8.72 0.19
N CYS A 36 12.94 7.97 -0.33
CA CYS A 36 12.81 6.55 -0.03
C CYS A 36 14.02 5.75 -0.51
N ASN A 37 14.54 6.06 -1.70
CA ASN A 37 15.72 5.39 -2.23
C ASN A 37 16.97 5.63 -1.38
N ALA A 38 17.20 6.88 -0.94
CA ALA A 38 18.34 7.20 -0.08
C ALA A 38 18.20 6.54 1.30
N ALA A 39 17.04 6.62 1.94
CA ALA A 39 16.79 6.04 3.25
C ALA A 39 16.81 4.50 3.25
N GLN A 40 16.43 3.86 2.14
CA GLN A 40 16.47 2.40 1.98
C GLN A 40 17.89 1.83 2.17
N ASN A 41 18.91 2.55 1.73
CA ASN A 41 20.30 2.12 1.80
C ASN A 41 20.84 2.08 3.24
N LEU A 42 20.18 2.78 4.18
CA LEU A 42 20.57 2.76 5.59
C LEU A 42 19.65 1.81 6.37
N PHE A 43 20.12 0.59 6.62
CA PHE A 43 19.42 -0.46 7.38
C PHE A 43 17.97 -0.69 6.94
N SER A 44 17.67 -0.60 5.64
CA SER A 44 16.33 -0.73 5.10
C SER A 44 15.33 0.32 5.63
N GLY A 45 15.80 1.53 5.94
CA GLY A 45 14.98 2.65 6.39
C GLY A 45 14.76 2.74 7.90
N PRO A 46 14.25 3.88 8.39
CA PRO A 46 14.19 4.20 9.81
C PRO A 46 13.07 3.52 10.59
N ASN A 47 12.08 2.93 9.90
CA ASN A 47 10.92 2.33 10.57
C ASN A 47 11.24 0.95 11.14
N SER A 48 10.59 0.57 12.25
CA SER A 48 10.69 -0.78 12.84
C SER A 48 10.30 -1.85 11.82
N CYS A 49 9.25 -1.60 11.03
CA CYS A 49 8.89 -2.47 9.92
C CYS A 49 9.78 -2.17 8.71
N THR A 50 10.77 -3.02 8.45
CA THR A 50 11.67 -2.86 7.30
C THR A 50 11.01 -3.11 5.96
N TYR A 51 9.84 -3.73 5.93
CA TYR A 51 9.01 -3.93 4.74
C TYR A 51 8.06 -2.76 4.46
N GLY A 52 7.74 -1.94 5.48
CA GLY A 52 6.72 -0.91 5.42
C GLY A 52 7.12 0.33 4.61
N CYS A 53 6.13 1.16 4.34
CA CYS A 53 6.33 2.47 3.72
C CYS A 53 7.17 3.36 4.64
N MET A 54 8.14 4.07 4.07
CA MET A 54 9.02 4.99 4.81
C MET A 54 8.49 6.43 4.84
N GLY A 55 7.50 6.74 4.02
CA GLY A 55 6.81 8.02 4.07
C GLY A 55 7.50 9.20 3.40
N TYR A 56 8.63 9.02 2.69
CA TYR A 56 9.35 10.15 2.07
C TYR A 56 8.80 10.62 0.73
N GLY A 57 7.86 9.88 0.11
CA GLY A 57 7.04 10.38 -0.99
C GLY A 57 7.68 10.32 -2.37
N ASP A 58 8.73 9.53 -2.64
CA ASP A 58 9.31 9.40 -3.97
C ASP A 58 8.27 8.99 -5.02
N CYS A 59 7.32 8.10 -4.65
CA CYS A 59 6.22 7.69 -5.52
C CYS A 59 5.23 8.83 -5.82
N ALA A 60 5.01 9.74 -4.86
CA ALA A 60 4.14 10.90 -5.05
C ALA A 60 4.81 11.94 -5.98
N VAL A 61 6.11 12.20 -5.78
CA VAL A 61 6.89 13.08 -6.65
C VAL A 61 6.96 12.57 -8.08
N ALA A 62 7.10 11.24 -8.25
CA ALA A 62 7.19 10.62 -9.57
C ALA A 62 5.83 10.51 -10.29
N CYS A 63 4.71 10.75 -9.61
CA CYS A 63 3.38 10.62 -10.21
C CYS A 63 3.07 11.84 -11.10
N PRO A 64 2.92 11.68 -12.44
CA PRO A 64 2.63 12.80 -13.32
C PRO A 64 1.18 13.30 -13.23
N TYR A 65 0.30 12.50 -12.59
CA TYR A 65 -1.13 12.78 -12.47
C TYR A 65 -1.54 13.30 -11.08
N ASP A 66 -0.58 13.53 -10.18
CA ASP A 66 -0.84 13.91 -8.78
C ASP A 66 -1.84 12.98 -8.07
N ALA A 67 -1.83 11.69 -8.46
CA ALA A 67 -2.71 10.67 -7.92
C ALA A 67 -2.19 10.03 -6.64
N ILE A 68 -1.01 10.42 -6.14
CA ILE A 68 -0.44 9.86 -4.91
C ILE A 68 -0.11 11.01 -3.96
N TYR A 69 -0.58 10.86 -2.73
CA TYR A 69 -0.31 11.81 -1.64
C TYR A 69 0.19 11.08 -0.39
N MET A 70 0.82 11.84 0.50
CA MET A 70 1.35 11.31 1.75
C MET A 70 0.45 11.73 2.90
N ALA A 71 -0.04 10.76 3.68
CA ALA A 71 -0.79 11.02 4.92
C ALA A 71 -0.37 10.00 5.99
N ASN A 72 -0.32 10.43 7.24
CA ASN A 72 0.02 9.60 8.41
C ASN A 72 1.28 8.73 8.23
N GLY A 73 2.28 9.24 7.48
CA GLY A 73 3.56 8.58 7.26
C GLY A 73 3.57 7.49 6.19
N ILE A 74 2.49 7.32 5.43
CA ILE A 74 2.40 6.36 4.32
C ILE A 74 1.84 7.00 3.04
N ALA A 75 2.04 6.34 1.91
CA ALA A 75 1.49 6.77 0.62
C ALA A 75 0.05 6.29 0.45
N HIS A 76 -0.80 7.17 -0.08
CA HIS A 76 -2.17 6.90 -0.47
C HIS A 76 -2.35 7.18 -1.95
N VAL A 77 -3.31 6.49 -2.59
CA VAL A 77 -3.62 6.66 -4.01
C VAL A 77 -5.05 7.18 -4.17
N ASP A 78 -5.17 8.31 -4.84
CA ASP A 78 -6.45 8.81 -5.33
C ASP A 78 -6.83 8.01 -6.59
N SER A 79 -7.81 7.14 -6.45
CA SER A 79 -8.27 6.25 -7.52
C SER A 79 -8.99 6.99 -8.65
N SER A 80 -9.42 8.24 -8.43
CA SER A 80 -10.07 9.08 -9.46
C SER A 80 -9.05 9.67 -10.42
N LYS A 81 -7.84 9.97 -9.95
CA LYS A 81 -6.73 10.56 -10.74
C LYS A 81 -5.77 9.51 -11.30
N CYS A 82 -5.78 8.29 -10.73
CA CYS A 82 -4.81 7.26 -11.11
C CYS A 82 -5.12 6.65 -12.47
N THR A 83 -4.16 6.70 -13.38
CA THR A 83 -4.24 6.10 -14.74
C THR A 83 -3.58 4.73 -14.84
N ALA A 84 -3.12 4.15 -13.73
CA ALA A 84 -2.42 2.87 -13.68
C ALA A 84 -1.13 2.80 -14.55
N CYS A 85 -0.43 3.91 -14.76
CA CYS A 85 0.76 3.99 -15.61
C CYS A 85 1.99 3.20 -15.09
N GLY A 86 1.99 2.78 -13.82
CA GLY A 86 3.04 1.95 -13.23
C GLY A 86 4.34 2.65 -12.83
N ILE A 87 4.48 3.97 -13.01
CA ILE A 87 5.69 4.71 -12.63
C ILE A 87 5.98 4.55 -11.13
N CYS A 88 4.97 4.70 -10.28
CA CYS A 88 5.10 4.55 -8.82
C CYS A 88 5.52 3.14 -8.39
N VAL A 89 5.13 2.10 -9.14
CA VAL A 89 5.54 0.71 -8.89
C VAL A 89 7.07 0.58 -9.02
N LYS A 90 7.64 1.14 -10.10
CA LYS A 90 9.09 1.13 -10.35
C LYS A 90 9.86 2.03 -9.37
N THR A 91 9.22 3.10 -8.90
CA THR A 91 9.86 4.09 -8.00
C THR A 91 9.97 3.59 -6.55
N CYS A 92 9.07 2.72 -6.12
CA CYS A 92 9.03 2.27 -4.73
C CYS A 92 10.15 1.27 -4.41
N PRO A 93 11.18 1.61 -3.60
CA PRO A 93 12.28 0.69 -3.29
C PRO A 93 11.85 -0.47 -2.38
N LYS A 94 10.65 -0.40 -1.80
CA LYS A 94 10.04 -1.45 -0.97
C LYS A 94 9.10 -2.38 -1.75
N TYR A 95 8.87 -2.13 -3.04
CA TYR A 95 7.93 -2.90 -3.87
C TYR A 95 6.53 -3.02 -3.26
N LEU A 96 6.06 -1.93 -2.62
CA LEU A 96 4.78 -1.90 -1.93
C LEU A 96 3.61 -1.57 -2.85
N ILE A 97 3.87 -1.12 -4.08
CA ILE A 97 2.83 -0.63 -4.99
C ILE A 97 2.64 -1.64 -6.11
N GLU A 98 1.41 -2.05 -6.32
CA GLU A 98 0.99 -2.94 -7.42
C GLU A 98 -0.15 -2.30 -8.21
N ILE A 99 -0.30 -2.70 -9.47
CA ILE A 99 -1.46 -2.32 -10.29
C ILE A 99 -2.48 -3.44 -10.19
N ILE A 100 -3.64 -3.13 -9.63
CA ILE A 100 -4.73 -4.09 -9.43
C ILE A 100 -5.99 -3.66 -10.20
N PRO A 101 -6.92 -4.58 -10.51
CA PRO A 101 -8.24 -4.23 -11.03
C PRO A 101 -8.99 -3.30 -10.07
N LYS A 102 -9.66 -2.27 -10.61
CA LYS A 102 -10.44 -1.31 -9.83
C LYS A 102 -11.86 -1.84 -9.66
N HIS A 103 -12.08 -2.65 -8.64
CA HIS A 103 -13.42 -3.06 -8.21
C HIS A 103 -13.90 -2.19 -7.05
N SER A 104 -15.20 -1.89 -6.98
CA SER A 104 -15.78 -1.07 -5.91
C SER A 104 -15.55 -1.64 -4.50
N ASN A 105 -15.42 -2.95 -4.39
CA ASN A 105 -15.26 -3.68 -3.13
C ASN A 105 -13.99 -4.57 -3.13
N ALA A 106 -12.89 -4.12 -3.73
CA ALA A 106 -11.67 -4.94 -3.77
C ALA A 106 -11.04 -5.09 -2.39
N TYR A 107 -11.03 -6.30 -1.87
CA TYR A 107 -10.29 -6.62 -0.65
C TYR A 107 -8.83 -6.89 -0.95
N SER A 108 -7.95 -6.36 -0.12
CA SER A 108 -6.52 -6.57 -0.27
C SER A 108 -5.81 -6.69 1.08
N VAL A 109 -4.67 -7.41 1.07
CA VAL A 109 -3.78 -7.45 2.22
C VAL A 109 -2.87 -6.23 2.19
N LYS A 110 -3.05 -5.31 3.14
CA LYS A 110 -2.25 -4.09 3.28
C LYS A 110 -0.92 -4.35 4.01
N CYS A 111 -0.21 -5.36 3.56
CA CYS A 111 1.07 -5.77 4.14
C CYS A 111 1.91 -6.52 3.10
N LYS A 112 3.23 -6.37 3.17
CA LYS A 112 4.21 -7.13 2.35
C LYS A 112 5.30 -7.78 3.22
N ASN A 113 5.10 -7.84 4.54
CA ASN A 113 6.11 -8.41 5.41
C ASN A 113 6.09 -9.95 5.35
N LYS A 114 7.29 -10.54 5.48
CA LYS A 114 7.50 -11.99 5.49
C LYS A 114 8.10 -12.49 6.83
N TRP A 115 7.98 -11.69 7.88
CA TRP A 115 8.42 -12.12 9.20
C TRP A 115 7.41 -13.08 9.86
N PRO A 116 7.89 -13.95 10.76
CA PRO A 116 7.02 -14.69 11.66
C PRO A 116 6.10 -13.75 12.44
N GLY A 117 4.88 -14.19 12.74
CA GLY A 117 3.84 -13.35 13.35
C GLY A 117 4.24 -12.67 14.66
N GLY A 118 5.08 -13.30 15.49
CA GLY A 118 5.61 -12.71 16.71
C GLY A 118 6.54 -11.51 16.44
N GLN A 119 7.38 -11.60 15.41
CA GLN A 119 8.25 -10.49 14.99
C GLN A 119 7.43 -9.37 14.33
N THR A 120 6.42 -9.72 13.55
CA THR A 120 5.51 -8.73 12.95
C THR A 120 4.84 -7.90 14.02
N ARG A 121 4.24 -8.49 15.06
CA ARG A 121 3.56 -7.79 16.15
C ARG A 121 4.46 -6.82 16.92
N LYS A 122 5.75 -7.14 17.06
CA LYS A 122 6.73 -6.25 17.72
C LYS A 122 7.01 -4.98 16.92
N ASN A 123 6.91 -5.06 15.59
CA ASN A 123 7.32 -3.99 14.67
C ASN A 123 6.15 -3.25 14.00
N CYS A 124 4.96 -3.86 13.92
CA CYS A 124 3.77 -3.27 13.34
C CYS A 124 2.52 -3.93 13.94
N THR A 125 1.64 -3.14 14.53
CA THR A 125 0.44 -3.65 15.22
C THR A 125 -0.65 -4.11 14.25
N ILE A 126 -0.65 -3.60 13.02
CA ILE A 126 -1.67 -3.83 11.99
C ILE A 126 -1.17 -4.74 10.85
N GLY A 127 0.05 -5.27 10.93
CA GLY A 127 0.65 -6.12 9.90
C GLY A 127 0.06 -7.54 9.85
N CYS A 128 0.18 -8.20 8.70
CA CYS A 128 -0.18 -9.61 8.56
C CYS A 128 0.75 -10.50 9.41
N ILE A 129 0.16 -11.28 10.31
CA ILE A 129 0.90 -12.17 11.24
C ILE A 129 0.95 -13.63 10.78
N GLY A 130 0.46 -13.92 9.57
CA GLY A 130 0.49 -15.29 9.02
C GLY A 130 -0.42 -16.29 9.75
N CYS A 131 -1.49 -15.84 10.39
CA CYS A 131 -2.38 -16.71 11.18
C CYS A 131 -3.27 -17.65 10.35
N GLN A 132 -3.30 -17.49 9.02
CA GLN A 132 -4.04 -18.28 8.05
C GLN A 132 -5.57 -18.29 8.22
N LYS A 133 -6.16 -17.48 9.11
CA LYS A 133 -7.62 -17.46 9.30
C LYS A 133 -8.33 -17.09 8.00
N CYS A 134 -7.90 -16.05 7.32
CA CYS A 134 -8.46 -15.62 6.03
C CYS A 134 -8.36 -16.72 4.95
N PHE A 135 -7.22 -17.42 4.89
CA PHE A 135 -7.02 -18.53 3.97
C PHE A 135 -8.03 -19.68 4.22
N LYS A 136 -8.23 -20.06 5.48
CA LYS A 136 -9.16 -21.13 5.87
C LYS A 136 -10.63 -20.74 5.68
N THR A 137 -10.96 -19.45 5.82
CA THR A 137 -12.34 -18.94 5.68
C THR A 137 -12.74 -18.75 4.22
N CYS A 138 -11.78 -18.52 3.31
CA CYS A 138 -12.10 -18.25 1.91
C CYS A 138 -12.64 -19.48 1.19
N GLN A 139 -13.94 -19.51 0.91
CA GLN A 139 -14.61 -20.61 0.22
C GLN A 139 -14.30 -20.67 -1.29
N TYR A 140 -13.79 -19.57 -1.85
CA TYR A 140 -13.54 -19.41 -3.28
C TYR A 140 -12.09 -19.74 -3.69
N GLY A 141 -11.24 -20.12 -2.73
CA GLY A 141 -9.82 -20.40 -2.99
C GLY A 141 -9.04 -19.20 -3.52
N ALA A 142 -9.55 -17.97 -3.27
CA ALA A 142 -8.93 -16.74 -3.74
C ALA A 142 -7.75 -16.28 -2.88
N ILE A 143 -7.48 -16.93 -1.75
CA ILE A 143 -6.38 -16.55 -0.84
C ILE A 143 -5.32 -17.64 -0.85
N THR A 144 -4.09 -17.22 -1.09
CA THR A 144 -2.89 -18.08 -1.00
C THR A 144 -1.94 -17.54 0.06
N MET A 145 -0.98 -18.38 0.48
CA MET A 145 0.04 -17.98 1.45
C MET A 145 1.42 -17.99 0.78
N ASP A 146 2.15 -16.87 0.85
CA ASP A 146 3.56 -16.76 0.50
C ASP A 146 4.38 -16.67 1.80
N GLY A 147 4.77 -17.84 2.30
CA GLY A 147 5.28 -17.96 3.66
C GLY A 147 4.24 -17.51 4.70
N PRO A 148 4.55 -16.54 5.57
CA PRO A 148 3.59 -16.01 6.54
C PRO A 148 2.66 -14.93 5.98
N LEU A 149 2.80 -14.52 4.72
CA LEU A 149 2.00 -13.46 4.11
C LEU A 149 0.82 -14.05 3.34
N ALA A 150 -0.39 -13.57 3.62
CA ALA A 150 -1.57 -13.87 2.80
C ALA A 150 -1.59 -12.99 1.56
N ILE A 151 -1.98 -13.57 0.42
CA ILE A 151 -2.15 -12.88 -0.87
C ILE A 151 -3.55 -13.18 -1.38
N ILE A 152 -4.26 -12.16 -1.83
CA ILE A 152 -5.60 -12.29 -2.42
C ILE A 152 -5.48 -12.17 -3.94
N ASP A 153 -5.89 -13.23 -4.63
CA ASP A 153 -6.04 -13.28 -6.07
C ASP A 153 -7.33 -12.54 -6.45
N GLN A 154 -7.20 -11.40 -7.12
CA GLN A 154 -8.33 -10.53 -7.47
C GLN A 154 -9.22 -11.14 -8.56
N ASP A 155 -8.70 -12.05 -9.38
CA ASP A 155 -9.46 -12.71 -10.45
C ASP A 155 -10.39 -13.80 -9.89
N LYS A 156 -10.04 -14.38 -8.73
CA LYS A 156 -10.84 -15.40 -8.03
C LYS A 156 -11.69 -14.81 -6.92
N CYS A 157 -11.40 -13.61 -6.48
CA CYS A 157 -12.06 -12.98 -5.34
C CYS A 157 -13.48 -12.53 -5.71
N THR A 158 -14.49 -13.02 -4.98
CA THR A 158 -15.89 -12.61 -5.12
C THR A 158 -16.27 -11.39 -4.29
N HIS A 159 -15.31 -10.79 -3.60
CA HIS A 159 -15.48 -9.59 -2.79
C HIS A 159 -16.48 -9.73 -1.62
N CYS A 160 -16.65 -10.93 -1.06
CA CYS A 160 -17.60 -11.22 0.02
C CYS A 160 -17.25 -10.56 1.38
N GLY A 161 -15.98 -10.18 1.62
CA GLY A 161 -15.56 -9.50 2.86
C GLY A 161 -15.23 -10.40 4.06
N GLU A 162 -15.51 -11.69 4.01
CA GLU A 162 -15.31 -12.61 5.13
C GLU A 162 -13.87 -12.63 5.67
N CYS A 163 -12.90 -12.47 4.79
CA CYS A 163 -11.48 -12.45 5.14
C CYS A 163 -11.08 -11.23 5.98
N GLU A 164 -11.74 -10.09 5.80
CA GLU A 164 -11.55 -8.88 6.62
C GLU A 164 -12.09 -9.11 8.03
N ILE A 165 -13.31 -9.65 8.16
CA ILE A 165 -13.98 -9.89 9.45
C ILE A 165 -13.14 -10.82 10.35
N VAL A 166 -12.55 -11.87 9.78
CA VAL A 166 -11.76 -12.82 10.57
C VAL A 166 -10.31 -12.40 10.81
N CYS A 167 -9.86 -11.29 10.24
CA CYS A 167 -8.48 -10.85 10.36
C CYS A 167 -8.22 -10.21 11.74
N PRO A 168 -7.42 -10.83 12.62
CA PRO A 168 -7.26 -10.37 14.01
C PRO A 168 -6.41 -9.09 14.13
N THR A 169 -5.69 -8.71 13.07
CA THR A 169 -4.86 -7.50 13.05
C THR A 169 -5.40 -6.42 12.13
N GLY A 170 -6.51 -6.66 11.43
CA GLY A 170 -7.03 -5.74 10.43
C GLY A 170 -6.10 -5.54 9.22
N ALA A 171 -5.23 -6.52 8.94
CA ALA A 171 -4.31 -6.43 7.79
C ALA A 171 -4.99 -6.56 6.43
N ILE A 172 -6.25 -7.01 6.40
CA ILE A 172 -7.09 -7.10 5.21
C ILE A 172 -8.15 -6.03 5.31
N VAL A 173 -8.29 -5.26 4.27
CA VAL A 173 -9.28 -4.17 4.20
C VAL A 173 -9.88 -4.08 2.81
N ASN A 174 -11.06 -3.50 2.71
CA ASN A 174 -11.62 -3.06 1.44
C ASN A 174 -10.76 -1.92 0.88
N GLY A 175 -9.93 -2.25 -0.11
CA GLY A 175 -8.81 -1.41 -0.53
C GLY A 175 -9.18 -0.14 -1.28
N LEU A 176 -10.40 -0.03 -1.81
CA LEU A 176 -10.84 1.15 -2.57
C LEU A 176 -11.67 2.13 -1.74
N MET A 177 -12.22 1.69 -0.60
CA MET A 177 -12.96 2.57 0.30
C MET A 177 -12.06 3.51 1.10
N LEU A 178 -10.76 3.24 1.22
CA LEU A 178 -9.82 4.10 1.97
C LEU A 178 -9.41 5.39 1.24
N GLY A 179 -9.96 5.65 0.06
CA GLY A 179 -9.78 6.91 -0.67
C GLY A 179 -11.02 7.79 -0.71
N GLN A 180 -12.10 7.43 -0.01
CA GLN A 180 -13.38 8.17 -0.04
C GLN A 180 -13.69 8.95 1.25
N ASP A 181 -12.85 8.88 2.26
CA ASP A 181 -12.95 9.78 3.43
C ASP A 181 -12.26 11.11 3.11
N ASP A 182 -12.75 11.79 2.06
CA ASP A 182 -12.25 13.08 1.55
C ASP A 182 -12.47 14.25 2.52
N ASN A 183 -12.83 14.00 3.77
CA ASN A 183 -12.96 15.05 4.79
C ASN A 183 -11.74 15.19 5.71
N ASP A 184 -10.72 14.36 5.57
CA ASP A 184 -9.48 14.50 6.34
C ASP A 184 -8.26 14.71 5.41
N GLN A 185 -8.33 15.73 4.54
CA GLN A 185 -7.12 16.27 3.94
C GLN A 185 -6.34 16.99 5.05
N PRO A 186 -5.22 16.45 5.54
CA PRO A 186 -4.34 17.23 6.39
C PRO A 186 -3.85 18.41 5.56
N LYS A 187 -4.13 19.61 6.02
CA LYS A 187 -3.57 20.85 5.49
C LYS A 187 -2.05 20.65 5.40
N THR A 188 -1.53 20.44 4.21
CA THR A 188 -0.10 20.28 3.97
C THR A 188 0.61 21.59 4.28
N THR A 189 1.16 21.71 5.47
CA THR A 189 2.22 22.66 5.78
C THR A 189 3.54 22.03 5.32
N GLY A 190 3.77 22.00 4.01
CA GLY A 190 5.01 21.52 3.40
C GLY A 190 5.03 21.90 1.94
N THR A 191 5.96 22.75 1.56
CA THR A 191 6.21 23.19 0.19
C THR A 191 6.32 21.97 -0.73
N PRO A 192 5.59 21.90 -1.86
CA PRO A 192 5.66 20.74 -2.75
C PRO A 192 7.07 20.61 -3.32
N ARG A 193 7.70 19.45 -3.15
CA ARG A 193 9.05 19.12 -3.65
C ARG A 193 9.25 19.38 -5.14
N LYS A 194 8.17 19.44 -5.92
CA LYS A 194 8.22 19.76 -7.37
C LYS A 194 8.84 21.14 -7.69
N ALA A 195 8.80 22.10 -6.77
CA ALA A 195 9.38 23.41 -6.97
C ALA A 195 10.92 23.42 -6.85
N ALA A 196 11.50 22.51 -6.10
CA ALA A 196 12.96 22.45 -5.88
C ALA A 196 13.73 21.82 -7.06
N LEU A 197 13.08 20.94 -7.84
CA LEU A 197 13.72 20.25 -8.97
C LEU A 197 13.81 21.08 -10.27
N LYS A 198 13.15 22.25 -10.34
CA LYS A 198 13.19 23.14 -11.52
C LYS A 198 14.27 24.23 -11.45
N GLN A 199 15.04 24.31 -10.38
CA GLN A 199 16.06 25.34 -10.20
C GLN A 199 17.52 24.85 -10.40
N GLU A 200 17.72 23.56 -10.74
CA GLU A 200 19.06 22.99 -10.97
C GLU A 200 19.20 22.37 -12.38
N ALA A 201 18.59 23.00 -13.40
CA ALA A 201 18.81 22.66 -14.80
C ALA A 201 19.22 23.90 -15.59
#